data_72e0e29779db1e266b4c2d0da0a7b7c2
#
_entry.id   72e0e29779db1e266b4c2d0da0a7b7c2
#
_cell.length_a   1.000
_cell.length_b   1.000
_cell.length_c   1.000
_cell.angle_alpha   90.00
_cell.angle_beta   90.00
_cell.angle_gamma   90.00
#
_symmetry.space_group_name_H-M   'P 1'
#
loop_
_entity.id
_entity.type
_entity.pdbx_description
1 polymer ?
#
loop_
_entity_poly.entity_id
_entity_poly.type
_entity_poly.pdbx_seq_one_letter_code
_entity_poly.pdbx_strand_id
1 'polypeptide(L)'
;MWHSHHALYRFISQAFKHPVHTMLFFISSLLVNGESRADQSSAYDDYQIKAVYIYRFASFIRWPQAPDHQIQYCAYGADNISQTLHQLVLNDLSANKRLVFHYIDNLSQAGHCELVYISPSQFPISHDIPQLSGVLTISSYPDFIDYGGMIELRTDKKRIRPIIALDIIKQANMAISSQLLRIAIIENSLAVTSDKGPPSKEKALIPRGRYASLDQ
;
A
#
# COMPACT_ATOMS: atom_id res chain seq x y z
N MET A 1 -63.22 -43.73 17.92
CA MET A 1 -62.64 -44.60 16.90
C MET A 1 -61.14 -44.68 17.06
N TRP A 2 -60.79 -45.64 17.71
CA TRP A 2 -59.51 -46.20 18.08
C TRP A 2 -59.00 -47.00 16.86
N HIS A 3 -57.73 -46.84 16.50
CA HIS A 3 -56.78 -47.87 16.07
C HIS A 3 -55.65 -47.13 15.32
N SER A 4 -54.48 -47.10 15.88
CA SER A 4 -53.24 -47.53 15.22
C SER A 4 -51.99 -46.95 15.93
N HIS A 5 -51.70 -47.44 17.10
CA HIS A 5 -50.44 -47.08 17.81
C HIS A 5 -49.54 -48.29 18.08
N HIS A 6 -49.68 -49.37 17.38
CA HIS A 6 -48.91 -50.63 17.65
C HIS A 6 -47.84 -51.00 16.67
N ALA A 7 -47.52 -50.19 15.65
CA ALA A 7 -46.55 -50.56 14.62
C ALA A 7 -45.13 -50.02 14.83
N LEU A 8 -44.92 -49.05 15.74
CA LEU A 8 -43.61 -48.39 15.94
C LEU A 8 -42.75 -48.99 17.03
N TYR A 9 -43.28 -49.89 17.85
CA TYR A 9 -42.52 -50.44 19.00
C TYR A 9 -41.70 -51.70 18.67
N ARG A 10 -41.86 -52.29 17.47
CA ARG A 10 -41.16 -53.55 17.09
C ARG A 10 -39.86 -53.38 16.34
N PHE A 11 -39.48 -52.14 15.96
CA PHE A 11 -38.25 -51.89 15.23
C PHE A 11 -37.04 -51.47 16.10
N ILE A 12 -37.26 -51.17 17.37
CA ILE A 12 -36.21 -50.64 18.27
C ILE A 12 -35.50 -51.76 19.06
N SER A 13 -36.00 -53.00 19.07
CA SER A 13 -35.44 -54.02 19.94
C SER A 13 -34.39 -54.93 19.33
N GLN A 14 -33.98 -54.74 18.06
CA GLN A 14 -32.95 -55.59 17.43
C GLN A 14 -31.59 -54.88 17.20
N ALA A 15 -31.45 -53.60 17.52
CA ALA A 15 -30.21 -52.84 17.25
C ALA A 15 -29.18 -52.88 18.42
N PHE A 16 -29.44 -53.65 19.47
CA PHE A 16 -28.59 -53.57 20.70
C PHE A 16 -27.79 -54.86 21.00
N LYS A 17 -27.38 -55.61 20.00
CA LYS A 17 -26.59 -56.86 20.25
C LYS A 17 -25.08 -56.74 20.04
N HIS A 18 -24.54 -55.63 19.54
CA HIS A 18 -23.08 -55.50 19.41
C HIS A 18 -22.63 -54.07 19.72
N PRO A 19 -22.58 -53.63 21.02
CA PRO A 19 -22.20 -52.28 21.37
C PRO A 19 -20.69 -51.95 21.23
N VAL A 20 -19.85 -52.95 21.06
CA VAL A 20 -18.40 -52.74 21.06
C VAL A 20 -17.84 -52.40 19.67
N HIS A 21 -18.43 -52.91 18.59
CA HIS A 21 -17.94 -52.64 17.21
C HIS A 21 -18.43 -51.32 16.65
N THR A 22 -19.58 -50.83 17.06
CA THR A 22 -20.09 -49.49 16.61
C THR A 22 -19.40 -48.31 17.29
N MET A 23 -18.86 -48.50 18.49
CA MET A 23 -18.14 -47.44 19.18
C MET A 23 -16.73 -47.20 18.61
N LEU A 24 -16.08 -48.23 18.03
CA LEU A 24 -14.78 -48.12 17.39
C LEU A 24 -14.85 -47.34 16.03
N PHE A 25 -16.00 -47.40 15.34
CA PHE A 25 -16.19 -46.67 14.08
C PHE A 25 -16.45 -45.17 14.29
N PHE A 26 -17.05 -44.76 15.41
CA PHE A 26 -17.29 -43.34 15.74
C PHE A 26 -16.06 -42.60 16.24
N ILE A 27 -15.09 -43.32 16.82
CA ILE A 27 -13.84 -42.71 17.30
C ILE A 27 -12.87 -42.45 16.14
N SER A 28 -12.95 -43.24 15.05
CA SER A 28 -12.09 -43.05 13.88
C SER A 28 -12.45 -41.87 13.01
N SER A 29 -13.69 -41.36 13.07
CA SER A 29 -14.14 -40.20 12.29
C SER A 29 -13.89 -38.84 12.98
N LEU A 30 -13.46 -38.80 14.24
CA LEU A 30 -13.14 -37.60 14.99
C LEU A 30 -11.69 -37.14 14.83
N LEU A 31 -10.83 -37.95 14.17
CA LEU A 31 -9.40 -37.64 14.03
C LEU A 31 -9.02 -37.03 12.68
N VAL A 32 -9.95 -36.74 11.77
CA VAL A 32 -9.65 -36.27 10.40
C VAL A 32 -10.08 -34.82 10.15
N ASN A 33 -10.54 -34.06 11.13
CA ASN A 33 -10.81 -32.63 10.96
C ASN A 33 -9.80 -31.76 11.72
N GLY A 34 -8.53 -32.11 11.63
CA GLY A 34 -7.44 -31.16 11.80
C GLY A 34 -7.26 -30.38 10.50
N GLU A 35 -8.29 -29.64 10.05
CA GLU A 35 -8.07 -28.55 9.13
C GLU A 35 -7.16 -27.57 9.86
N SER A 36 -5.86 -27.65 9.54
CA SER A 36 -4.94 -26.55 9.79
C SER A 36 -5.58 -25.33 9.13
N ARG A 37 -6.31 -24.52 9.90
CA ARG A 37 -6.49 -23.14 9.58
C ARG A 37 -5.08 -22.58 9.52
N ALA A 38 -4.48 -22.67 8.32
CA ALA A 38 -3.36 -21.84 7.97
C ALA A 38 -3.80 -20.43 8.35
N ASP A 39 -3.07 -19.86 9.27
CA ASP A 39 -3.19 -18.50 9.76
C ASP A 39 -3.32 -17.59 8.52
N GLN A 40 -4.55 -17.30 8.11
CA GLN A 40 -4.86 -16.21 7.21
C GLN A 40 -4.68 -14.92 8.02
N SER A 41 -3.46 -14.74 8.49
CA SER A 41 -2.92 -13.42 8.69
C SER A 41 -3.07 -12.74 7.33
N SER A 42 -4.11 -11.96 7.16
CA SER A 42 -4.27 -11.06 6.03
C SER A 42 -3.14 -10.03 6.14
N ALA A 43 -1.95 -10.46 5.71
CA ALA A 43 -0.85 -9.56 5.52
C ALA A 43 -1.35 -8.58 4.47
N TYR A 44 -1.67 -7.34 4.88
CA TYR A 44 -1.99 -6.27 3.95
C TYR A 44 -0.86 -6.20 2.94
N ASP A 45 -1.22 -6.19 1.66
CA ASP A 45 -0.24 -6.02 0.60
C ASP A 45 0.48 -4.67 0.77
N ASP A 46 1.74 -4.64 0.38
CA ASP A 46 2.61 -3.47 0.49
C ASP A 46 1.94 -2.20 -0.08
N TYR A 47 1.27 -2.30 -1.22
CA TYR A 47 0.56 -1.19 -1.84
C TYR A 47 -0.61 -0.67 -0.99
N GLN A 48 -1.32 -1.55 -0.28
CA GLN A 48 -2.43 -1.15 0.59
C GLN A 48 -1.92 -0.32 1.77
N ILE A 49 -0.83 -0.76 2.40
CA ILE A 49 -0.20 -0.03 3.49
C ILE A 49 0.29 1.33 2.99
N LYS A 50 0.94 1.40 1.83
CA LYS A 50 1.38 2.66 1.21
C LYS A 50 0.21 3.61 0.96
N ALA A 51 -0.89 3.12 0.41
CA ALA A 51 -2.09 3.93 0.18
C ALA A 51 -2.67 4.50 1.49
N VAL A 52 -2.68 3.70 2.58
CA VAL A 52 -3.10 4.19 3.91
C VAL A 52 -2.16 5.26 4.44
N TYR A 53 -0.84 5.13 4.23
CA TYR A 53 0.12 6.18 4.60
C TYR A 53 -0.17 7.48 3.86
N ILE A 54 -0.35 7.43 2.53
CA ILE A 54 -0.67 8.60 1.71
C ILE A 54 -1.97 9.27 2.19
N TYR A 55 -3.02 8.48 2.37
CA TYR A 55 -4.30 8.97 2.89
C TYR A 55 -4.16 9.70 4.24
N ARG A 56 -3.35 9.14 5.14
CA ARG A 56 -3.12 9.70 6.47
C ARG A 56 -2.23 10.93 6.49
N PHE A 57 -1.33 11.09 5.52
CA PHE A 57 -0.37 12.21 5.52
C PHE A 57 -1.06 13.56 5.54
N ALA A 58 -2.19 13.74 4.87
CA ALA A 58 -2.94 14.97 4.90
C ALA A 58 -3.27 15.46 6.33
N SER A 59 -3.47 14.54 7.28
CA SER A 59 -3.74 14.86 8.69
C SER A 59 -2.50 15.33 9.45
N PHE A 60 -1.31 15.09 8.93
CA PHE A 60 -0.03 15.38 9.58
C PHE A 60 0.69 16.58 8.95
N ILE A 61 0.10 17.19 7.92
CA ILE A 61 0.64 18.35 7.24
C ILE A 61 -0.10 19.60 7.69
N ARG A 62 0.66 20.65 7.97
CA ARG A 62 0.14 22.02 8.10
C ARG A 62 0.41 22.73 6.79
N TRP A 63 -0.65 23.05 6.09
CA TRP A 63 -0.64 23.75 4.80
C TRP A 63 -0.43 25.26 4.98
N PRO A 64 0.16 25.95 4.00
CA PRO A 64 0.35 27.42 4.06
C PRO A 64 -1.00 28.16 4.11
N GLN A 65 -1.97 27.63 3.41
CA GLN A 65 -3.37 28.05 3.52
C GLN A 65 -4.16 26.83 3.97
N ALA A 66 -4.93 26.97 5.05
CA ALA A 66 -5.77 25.86 5.50
C ALA A 66 -6.80 25.54 4.40
N PRO A 67 -6.90 24.28 3.97
CA PRO A 67 -7.89 23.91 2.96
C PRO A 67 -9.31 24.25 3.45
N ASP A 68 -10.05 25.03 2.69
CA ASP A 68 -11.41 25.46 3.01
C ASP A 68 -12.38 24.26 2.95
N HIS A 69 -12.39 23.45 4.02
CA HIS A 69 -13.25 22.27 4.20
C HIS A 69 -13.08 21.14 3.16
N GLN A 70 -12.15 21.25 2.22
CA GLN A 70 -11.88 20.26 1.19
C GLN A 70 -10.39 19.98 1.06
N ILE A 71 -10.00 18.70 0.95
CA ILE A 71 -8.64 18.27 0.64
C ILE A 71 -8.66 17.54 -0.69
N GLN A 72 -7.89 18.03 -1.63
CA GLN A 72 -7.74 17.44 -2.98
C GLN A 72 -6.57 16.48 -3.00
N TYR A 73 -6.87 15.19 -3.18
CA TYR A 73 -5.89 14.17 -3.47
C TYR A 73 -5.78 13.99 -4.97
N CYS A 74 -4.59 14.02 -5.49
CA CYS A 74 -4.34 13.76 -6.90
C CYS A 74 -3.40 12.56 -7.08
N ALA A 75 -3.56 11.83 -8.19
CA ALA A 75 -2.64 10.80 -8.61
C ALA A 75 -2.21 11.02 -10.06
N TYR A 76 -0.89 11.07 -10.27
CA TYR A 76 -0.30 11.02 -11.60
C TYR A 76 0.10 9.57 -11.90
N GLY A 77 -0.70 8.91 -12.73
CA GLY A 77 -0.62 7.51 -13.08
C GLY A 77 -1.50 6.58 -12.22
N ALA A 78 -2.01 5.54 -12.88
CA ALA A 78 -2.87 4.54 -12.28
C ALA A 78 -2.07 3.28 -11.95
N ASP A 79 -1.96 2.96 -10.66
CA ASP A 79 -1.39 1.73 -10.13
C ASP A 79 -2.20 1.23 -8.93
N ASN A 80 -1.81 0.13 -8.32
CA ASN A 80 -2.52 -0.44 -7.16
C ASN A 80 -2.57 0.52 -5.97
N ILE A 81 -1.55 1.36 -5.79
CA ILE A 81 -1.51 2.35 -4.70
C ILE A 81 -2.54 3.44 -4.96
N SER A 82 -2.54 4.05 -6.15
CA SER A 82 -3.47 5.13 -6.49
C SER A 82 -4.93 4.65 -6.52
N GLN A 83 -5.18 3.44 -7.00
CA GLN A 83 -6.51 2.82 -6.98
C GLN A 83 -7.01 2.60 -5.55
N THR A 84 -6.16 2.08 -4.67
CA THR A 84 -6.50 1.89 -3.26
C THR A 84 -6.71 3.23 -2.56
N LEU A 85 -5.86 4.22 -2.82
CA LEU A 85 -6.01 5.58 -2.29
C LEU A 85 -7.35 6.20 -2.71
N HIS A 86 -7.73 6.04 -3.98
CA HIS A 86 -9.03 6.49 -4.49
C HIS A 86 -10.19 5.88 -3.68
N GLN A 87 -10.14 4.57 -3.43
CA GLN A 87 -11.17 3.89 -2.63
C GLN A 87 -11.19 4.39 -1.17
N LEU A 88 -10.05 4.65 -0.56
CA LEU A 88 -9.97 5.20 0.79
C LEU A 88 -10.61 6.60 0.87
N VAL A 89 -10.35 7.45 -0.12
CA VAL A 89 -10.91 8.81 -0.20
C VAL A 89 -12.42 8.77 -0.43
N LEU A 90 -12.91 7.90 -1.34
CA LEU A 90 -14.35 7.75 -1.62
C LEU A 90 -15.14 7.25 -0.41
N ASN A 91 -14.54 6.38 0.40
CA ASN A 91 -15.19 5.76 1.56
C ASN A 91 -14.96 6.56 2.86
N ASP A 92 -14.36 7.75 2.78
CA ASP A 92 -14.18 8.59 3.96
C ASP A 92 -15.51 9.19 4.42
N LEU A 93 -15.95 8.77 5.60
CA LEU A 93 -17.18 9.24 6.24
C LEU A 93 -16.93 10.39 7.23
N SER A 94 -15.76 11.02 7.20
CA SER A 94 -15.41 12.12 8.10
C SER A 94 -16.34 13.32 7.90
N ALA A 95 -17.11 13.67 8.92
CA ALA A 95 -18.07 14.76 8.86
C ALA A 95 -17.42 16.17 8.74
N ASN A 96 -16.12 16.28 9.06
CA ASN A 96 -15.47 17.57 9.23
C ASN A 96 -14.67 18.06 8.01
N LYS A 97 -14.36 17.17 7.06
CA LYS A 97 -13.62 17.52 5.85
C LYS A 97 -14.12 16.71 4.67
N ARG A 98 -14.36 17.36 3.57
CA ARG A 98 -14.67 16.69 2.32
C ARG A 98 -13.37 16.34 1.62
N LEU A 99 -13.12 15.04 1.40
CA LEU A 99 -12.00 14.57 0.61
C LEU A 99 -12.44 14.38 -0.83
N VAL A 100 -11.59 14.75 -1.77
CA VAL A 100 -11.83 14.58 -3.21
C VAL A 100 -10.60 13.98 -3.83
N PHE A 101 -10.81 13.08 -4.79
CA PHE A 101 -9.74 12.41 -5.49
C PHE A 101 -9.83 12.66 -6.99
N HIS A 102 -8.68 12.94 -7.63
CA HIS A 102 -8.54 13.15 -9.06
C HIS A 102 -7.36 12.37 -9.62
N TYR A 103 -7.54 11.77 -10.80
CA TYR A 103 -6.41 11.43 -11.65
C TYR A 103 -6.02 12.65 -12.47
N ILE A 104 -4.71 12.89 -12.61
CA ILE A 104 -4.15 13.97 -13.44
C ILE A 104 -3.29 13.36 -14.54
N ASP A 105 -3.33 13.98 -15.74
CA ASP A 105 -2.61 13.49 -16.89
C ASP A 105 -1.17 14.02 -16.97
N ASN A 106 -0.88 15.09 -16.24
CA ASN A 106 0.46 15.67 -16.13
C ASN A 106 0.60 16.48 -14.84
N LEU A 107 1.84 16.70 -14.41
CA LEU A 107 2.14 17.41 -13.16
C LEU A 107 1.83 18.91 -13.19
N SER A 108 1.61 19.50 -14.35
CA SER A 108 1.18 20.93 -14.44
C SER A 108 -0.23 21.14 -13.87
N GLN A 109 -1.04 20.08 -13.83
CA GLN A 109 -2.38 20.10 -13.24
C GLN A 109 -2.37 19.98 -11.72
N ALA A 110 -1.20 19.74 -11.09
CA ALA A 110 -1.11 19.49 -9.66
C ALA A 110 -1.34 20.72 -8.78
N GLY A 111 -1.35 21.93 -9.34
CA GLY A 111 -1.45 23.18 -8.59
C GLY A 111 -2.76 23.38 -7.82
N HIS A 112 -3.80 22.58 -8.09
CA HIS A 112 -5.07 22.60 -7.35
C HIS A 112 -5.19 21.47 -6.31
N CYS A 113 -4.13 20.66 -6.16
CA CYS A 113 -4.12 19.53 -5.23
C CYS A 113 -3.35 19.92 -3.96
N GLU A 114 -3.79 19.47 -2.80
CA GLU A 114 -2.96 19.51 -1.59
C GLU A 114 -1.93 18.39 -1.59
N LEU A 115 -2.28 17.24 -2.16
CA LEU A 115 -1.42 16.07 -2.17
C LEU A 115 -1.42 15.41 -3.54
N VAL A 116 -0.23 15.11 -4.06
CA VAL A 116 -0.05 14.42 -5.34
C VAL A 116 0.77 13.15 -5.12
N TYR A 117 0.15 12.01 -5.41
CA TYR A 117 0.87 10.76 -5.55
C TYR A 117 1.36 10.59 -6.99
N ILE A 118 2.66 10.34 -7.16
CA ILE A 118 3.28 10.06 -8.46
C ILE A 118 3.60 8.58 -8.53
N SER A 119 2.93 7.86 -9.44
CA SER A 119 3.20 6.45 -9.68
C SER A 119 4.63 6.27 -10.22
N PRO A 120 5.39 5.24 -9.76
CA PRO A 120 6.72 4.96 -10.28
C PRO A 120 6.78 4.82 -11.80
N SER A 121 5.73 4.30 -12.42
CA SER A 121 5.64 4.14 -13.88
C SER A 121 5.51 5.48 -14.65
N GLN A 122 5.08 6.53 -13.96
CA GLN A 122 4.90 7.88 -14.51
C GLN A 122 6.00 8.84 -14.07
N PHE A 123 7.04 8.30 -13.41
CA PHE A 123 8.14 9.14 -12.95
C PHE A 123 8.76 9.89 -14.16
N PRO A 124 8.90 11.22 -14.09
CA PRO A 124 9.33 12.03 -15.23
C PRO A 124 10.70 11.58 -15.75
N ILE A 125 10.85 11.51 -17.06
CA ILE A 125 12.14 11.18 -17.71
C ILE A 125 13.21 12.22 -17.37
N SER A 126 12.81 13.48 -17.20
CA SER A 126 13.69 14.58 -16.74
C SER A 126 14.19 14.40 -15.31
N HIS A 127 13.55 13.52 -14.55
CA HIS A 127 13.81 13.31 -13.11
C HIS A 127 13.69 14.59 -12.26
N ASP A 128 12.99 15.60 -12.75
CA ASP A 128 12.73 16.83 -12.00
C ASP A 128 11.27 16.87 -11.56
N ILE A 129 11.07 16.88 -10.25
CA ILE A 129 9.75 17.07 -9.67
C ILE A 129 9.50 18.57 -9.51
N PRO A 130 8.45 19.13 -10.13
CA PRO A 130 8.17 20.55 -10.02
C PRO A 130 7.90 20.93 -8.56
N GLN A 131 8.56 21.99 -8.09
CA GLN A 131 8.34 22.53 -6.76
C GLN A 131 7.06 23.37 -6.79
N LEU A 132 5.99 22.81 -6.24
CA LEU A 132 4.69 23.44 -6.18
C LEU A 132 4.44 23.93 -4.74
N SER A 133 4.22 25.23 -4.57
CA SER A 133 3.92 25.76 -3.24
C SER A 133 2.61 25.19 -2.70
N GLY A 134 2.64 24.67 -1.49
CA GLY A 134 1.48 24.09 -0.83
C GLY A 134 1.00 22.75 -1.38
N VAL A 135 1.78 22.09 -2.23
CA VAL A 135 1.46 20.76 -2.77
C VAL A 135 2.46 19.73 -2.25
N LEU A 136 1.97 18.73 -1.52
CA LEU A 136 2.79 17.63 -1.03
C LEU A 136 2.97 16.57 -2.11
N THR A 137 4.20 16.31 -2.53
CA THR A 137 4.52 15.26 -3.52
C THR A 137 4.98 13.99 -2.84
N ILE A 138 4.44 12.84 -3.28
CA ILE A 138 4.71 11.53 -2.70
C ILE A 138 4.88 10.50 -3.81
N SER A 139 5.86 9.59 -3.66
CA SER A 139 6.03 8.45 -4.55
C SER A 139 6.57 7.23 -3.80
N SER A 140 6.47 6.06 -4.40
CA SER A 140 7.25 4.89 -4.02
C SER A 140 8.41 4.61 -4.99
N TYR A 141 8.75 5.58 -5.85
CA TYR A 141 9.92 5.51 -6.71
C TYR A 141 11.19 5.58 -5.85
N PRO A 142 12.18 4.68 -6.06
CA PRO A 142 13.43 4.71 -5.30
C PRO A 142 14.17 6.03 -5.48
N ASP A 143 14.71 6.54 -4.37
CA ASP A 143 15.47 7.79 -4.32
C ASP A 143 14.67 9.03 -4.80
N PHE A 144 13.33 8.97 -4.68
CA PHE A 144 12.40 10.03 -5.10
C PHE A 144 12.78 11.41 -4.55
N ILE A 145 13.30 11.47 -3.33
CA ILE A 145 13.71 12.73 -2.71
C ILE A 145 14.94 13.35 -3.37
N ASP A 146 15.84 12.54 -3.97
CA ASP A 146 17.02 13.03 -4.69
C ASP A 146 16.64 13.78 -5.98
N TYR A 147 15.41 13.57 -6.46
CA TYR A 147 14.84 14.23 -7.64
C TYR A 147 13.89 15.38 -7.29
N GLY A 148 13.93 15.87 -6.08
CA GLY A 148 13.09 16.98 -5.63
C GLY A 148 11.72 16.56 -5.08
N GLY A 149 11.48 15.27 -4.90
CA GLY A 149 10.27 14.78 -4.22
C GLY A 149 10.30 15.05 -2.73
N MET A 150 9.13 15.11 -2.10
CA MET A 150 9.02 15.45 -0.68
C MET A 150 8.96 14.24 0.24
N ILE A 151 8.22 13.19 -0.15
CA ILE A 151 8.09 11.97 0.65
C ILE A 151 8.24 10.74 -0.26
N GLU A 152 9.19 9.88 0.08
CA GLU A 152 9.35 8.56 -0.52
C GLU A 152 8.79 7.49 0.41
N LEU A 153 7.98 6.56 -0.11
CA LEU A 153 7.50 5.40 0.62
C LEU A 153 8.35 4.17 0.31
N ARG A 154 9.43 4.01 1.06
CA ARG A 154 10.36 2.88 0.90
C ARG A 154 9.85 1.65 1.66
N THR A 155 9.99 0.48 1.04
CA THR A 155 9.79 -0.80 1.71
C THR A 155 11.13 -1.34 2.19
N ASP A 156 11.30 -1.45 3.48
CA ASP A 156 12.48 -2.05 4.12
C ASP A 156 12.05 -3.19 5.05
N LYS A 157 12.57 -4.41 4.81
CA LYS A 157 12.29 -5.60 5.64
C LYS A 157 10.80 -5.79 5.93
N LYS A 158 9.96 -5.69 4.90
CA LYS A 158 8.49 -5.79 4.97
C LYS A 158 7.81 -4.68 5.80
N ARG A 159 8.45 -3.55 5.99
CA ARG A 159 7.90 -2.36 6.66
C ARG A 159 7.96 -1.16 5.73
N ILE A 160 6.91 -0.37 5.72
CA ILE A 160 6.93 0.90 5.02
C ILE A 160 7.63 1.92 5.90
N ARG A 161 8.65 2.57 5.35
CA ARG A 161 9.37 3.68 5.98
C ARG A 161 9.22 4.92 5.12
N PRO A 162 8.52 5.95 5.59
CA PRO A 162 8.54 7.24 4.93
C PRO A 162 9.94 7.86 5.04
N ILE A 163 10.49 8.29 3.92
CA ILE A 163 11.71 9.11 3.87
C ILE A 163 11.26 10.51 3.48
N ILE A 164 11.66 11.51 4.24
CA ILE A 164 11.12 12.86 4.16
C ILE A 164 12.24 13.87 3.90
N ALA A 165 12.15 14.59 2.79
CA ALA A 165 12.96 15.76 2.48
C ALA A 165 12.38 16.99 3.20
N LEU A 166 12.76 17.18 4.45
CA LEU A 166 12.16 18.21 5.31
C LEU A 166 12.48 19.63 4.84
N ASP A 167 13.60 19.85 4.21
CA ASP A 167 14.03 21.11 3.61
C ASP A 167 13.13 21.51 2.44
N ILE A 168 12.79 20.58 1.54
CA ILE A 168 11.87 20.83 0.41
C ILE A 168 10.47 21.17 0.92
N ILE A 169 9.97 20.43 1.92
CA ILE A 169 8.65 20.70 2.50
C ILE A 169 8.58 22.10 3.14
N LYS A 170 9.65 22.50 3.83
CA LYS A 170 9.74 23.87 4.38
C LYS A 170 9.80 24.95 3.29
N GLN A 171 10.52 24.71 2.19
CA GLN A 171 10.56 25.62 1.04
C GLN A 171 9.19 25.79 0.39
N ALA A 172 8.36 24.74 0.40
CA ALA A 172 6.97 24.80 -0.06
C ALA A 172 6.00 25.44 0.97
N ASN A 173 6.53 26.07 2.04
CA ASN A 173 5.78 26.69 3.12
C ASN A 173 4.87 25.74 3.91
N MET A 174 5.19 24.45 3.92
CA MET A 174 4.47 23.45 4.69
C MET A 174 5.25 23.04 5.95
N ALA A 175 4.53 22.47 6.93
CA ALA A 175 5.15 21.91 8.13
C ALA A 175 4.57 20.52 8.43
N ILE A 176 5.41 19.65 8.96
CA ILE A 176 5.05 18.27 9.33
C ILE A 176 4.89 18.15 10.84
N SER A 177 3.89 17.40 11.26
CA SER A 177 3.69 17.11 12.68
C SER A 177 4.82 16.20 13.23
N SER A 178 5.14 16.39 14.51
CA SER A 178 6.13 15.57 15.20
C SER A 178 5.75 14.08 15.26
N GLN A 179 4.47 13.77 15.13
CA GLN A 179 4.01 12.37 15.08
C GLN A 179 4.50 11.64 13.83
N LEU A 180 4.42 12.30 12.66
CA LEU A 180 4.94 11.72 11.43
C LEU A 180 6.46 11.64 11.44
N LEU A 181 7.15 12.68 11.94
CA LEU A 181 8.60 12.71 12.02
C LEU A 181 9.20 11.58 12.87
N ARG A 182 8.48 11.09 13.90
CA ARG A 182 8.94 9.99 14.75
C ARG A 182 9.03 8.63 14.06
N ILE A 183 8.30 8.42 12.98
CA ILE A 183 8.25 7.14 12.24
C ILE A 183 8.99 7.21 10.91
N ALA A 184 9.43 8.39 10.51
CA ALA A 184 10.09 8.68 9.26
C ALA A 184 11.61 8.69 9.38
N ILE A 185 12.29 8.51 8.26
CA ILE A 185 13.69 8.86 8.08
C ILE A 185 13.73 10.28 7.52
N ILE A 186 14.48 11.15 8.16
CA ILE A 186 14.64 12.54 7.70
C ILE A 186 15.93 12.62 6.90
N GLU A 187 15.81 13.04 5.67
CA GLU A 187 16.94 13.35 4.80
C GLU A 187 16.84 14.80 4.32
N ASN A 188 18.00 15.42 4.04
CA ASN A 188 18.07 16.75 3.47
C ASN A 188 18.47 16.62 2.01
N SER A 189 17.63 16.97 1.08
CA SER A 189 17.92 16.88 -0.37
C SER A 189 19.08 17.77 -0.81
N LEU A 190 19.32 18.89 -0.12
CA LEU A 190 20.40 19.84 -0.42
C LEU A 190 21.80 19.36 -0.02
N ALA A 191 21.90 18.32 0.82
CA ALA A 191 23.19 17.73 1.19
C ALA A 191 23.76 16.80 0.10
N VAL A 192 22.91 16.33 -0.80
CA VAL A 192 23.28 15.35 -1.82
C VAL A 192 23.98 15.99 -3.03
N THR A 193 23.74 17.28 -3.29
CA THR A 193 24.33 17.95 -4.46
C THR A 193 25.79 18.34 -4.32
N SER A 194 26.40 18.24 -3.10
CA SER A 194 27.80 18.62 -2.90
C SER A 194 28.78 17.44 -2.81
N ASP A 195 28.32 16.19 -2.67
CA ASP A 195 29.23 15.04 -2.46
C ASP A 195 28.96 13.81 -3.36
N LYS A 196 27.86 13.75 -4.11
CA LYS A 196 27.68 12.75 -5.14
C LYS A 196 28.06 13.37 -6.50
N GLY A 197 29.27 13.08 -6.96
CA GLY A 197 29.61 13.24 -8.37
C GLY A 197 28.57 12.56 -9.25
N PRO A 198 28.51 12.89 -10.56
CA PRO A 198 27.46 12.38 -11.44
C PRO A 198 27.35 10.86 -11.30
N PRO A 199 26.12 10.29 -11.32
CA PRO A 199 25.91 8.86 -11.13
C PRO A 199 26.82 8.10 -12.10
N SER A 200 27.72 7.29 -11.54
CA SER A 200 28.65 6.49 -12.34
C SER A 200 27.84 5.63 -13.30
N LYS A 201 28.06 5.82 -14.60
CA LYS A 201 27.47 5.03 -15.70
C LYS A 201 27.94 3.57 -15.70
N GLU A 202 28.23 3.01 -14.54
CA GLU A 202 28.79 1.68 -14.37
C GLU A 202 27.78 0.73 -13.76
N LYS A 203 26.76 0.35 -14.55
CA LYS A 203 26.07 -0.95 -14.43
C LYS A 203 25.17 -1.21 -15.64
N ALA A 204 25.73 -1.11 -16.84
CA ALA A 204 25.15 -1.74 -18.02
C ALA A 204 26.23 -2.48 -18.79
N LEU A 205 26.91 -3.41 -18.13
CA LEU A 205 27.71 -4.43 -18.83
C LEU A 205 26.77 -5.61 -19.15
N ILE A 206 26.13 -5.51 -20.29
CA ILE A 206 25.54 -6.66 -20.99
C ILE A 206 26.74 -7.51 -21.45
N PRO A 207 26.86 -8.79 -21.10
CA PRO A 207 27.88 -9.65 -21.66
C PRO A 207 27.57 -9.85 -23.16
N ARG A 208 28.42 -9.29 -24.03
CA ARG A 208 28.44 -9.64 -25.44
C ARG A 208 28.70 -11.13 -25.59
N GLY A 209 27.66 -11.89 -25.88
CA GLY A 209 27.75 -13.25 -26.38
C GLY A 209 28.58 -13.26 -27.65
N ARG A 210 29.69 -13.98 -27.62
CA ARG A 210 30.50 -14.34 -28.79
C ARG A 210 29.64 -15.20 -29.73
N TYR A 211 29.23 -14.65 -30.86
CA TYR A 211 28.85 -15.47 -31.97
C TYR A 211 30.13 -15.94 -32.62
N ALA A 212 30.45 -17.21 -32.46
CA ALA A 212 31.46 -17.89 -33.25
C ALA A 212 30.88 -18.08 -34.64
N SER A 213 31.52 -17.47 -35.65
CA SER A 213 31.35 -17.79 -37.02
C SER A 213 31.84 -19.21 -37.27
N LEU A 214 30.97 -20.07 -37.81
CA LEU A 214 31.36 -21.29 -38.49
C LEU A 214 31.17 -21.05 -39.99
N ASP A 215 32.27 -20.63 -40.63
CA ASP A 215 32.48 -20.90 -42.03
C ASP A 215 33.04 -22.34 -42.14
N GLN A 216 32.36 -23.21 -42.84
CA GLN A 216 32.73 -24.13 -43.92
C GLN A 216 31.56 -25.08 -44.20
#